data_cb5bb46f73a33d3244a417f9075c7d12
#
_entry.id   cb5bb46f73a33d3244a417f9075c7d12
#
_cell.length_a   1.000
_cell.length_b   1.000
_cell.length_c   1.000
_cell.angle_alpha   90.00
_cell.angle_beta   90.00
_cell.angle_gamma   90.00
#
_symmetry.space_group_name_H-M   'P 1'
#
loop_
_entity.id
_entity.type
_entity.pdbx_description
1 polymer ?
#
loop_
_entity_poly.entity_id
_entity_poly.type
_entity_poly.pdbx_seq_one_letter_code
_entity_poly.pdbx_strand_id
1 'polypeptide(L)'
;MGDKVRVAIVGSGPAGLSAAARAAQLGMSHVLLEKTGHLCDTIYKYQKGKHVMATPANLVLRSDLAFDAGKREAILETWNEGIAANKVNVRLDADVTEITGTAGDFTIRLKNGGTVAAEAVVLAIGTQGNPNLVRCPVSEGTIVQYQLDDPGEYHDEHITVIGAGDAGIENAMGLAADPQQNNTVTIVNRSADFATAKEANVQALLAMEAEGRIIVRRETTASAIGHGEIVFDTRDGEVKVPCHRVIARMGSAPPRGFVEGICAEFEDRDGRRAVKPGTGVQFTSADRVAYPVLTPTFEATVPGIHVIGALAGYPLIKHCMNQGHDVIEFLNGNHGLKPADEPILAAKFAALPGKRTVDEWLEIFRSQVVILNELSPLQMRELMLDSSVASFAQGDVIFTRNEPGSSMFAIAEGSVAVEVDPNDPARTVPIEQGSIFGEVGLISGRRRGATIRAAEPTVVMELSRQAALKLLATTPSANRAVNRITIERQLLQIFGAGLTKDDVAELVEAAEQKEIRAGEVVIAEGAEDKDIYIVQRGSMIVEKTIGKHPVFLSYLPAGSYFGEMAVLGGGRRTATVKAAIKSRVIRFPGEAF
;
A
#
# COMPACT_ATOMS: atom_id res chain seq x y z
N MET A 1 -35.91 15.38 22.37
CA MET A 1 -34.69 15.63 21.62
C MET A 1 -33.57 15.71 22.64
N GLY A 2 -32.53 14.87 22.56
CA GLY A 2 -31.36 15.03 23.44
C GLY A 2 -30.64 16.34 23.09
N ASP A 3 -29.97 16.92 24.11
CA ASP A 3 -29.23 18.16 23.90
C ASP A 3 -28.19 18.01 22.81
N LYS A 4 -28.07 19.03 21.96
CA LYS A 4 -27.07 19.08 20.87
C LYS A 4 -25.67 19.12 21.47
N VAL A 5 -24.79 18.19 21.03
CA VAL A 5 -23.40 18.19 21.46
C VAL A 5 -22.52 19.03 20.53
N ARG A 6 -21.44 19.57 21.08
CA ARG A 6 -20.46 20.31 20.29
C ARG A 6 -19.73 19.39 19.29
N VAL A 7 -19.41 18.14 19.69
CA VAL A 7 -18.79 17.18 18.80
C VAL A 7 -19.36 15.77 18.98
N ALA A 8 -19.71 15.13 17.87
CA ALA A 8 -19.98 13.71 17.81
C ALA A 8 -18.80 12.96 17.18
N ILE A 9 -18.28 11.97 17.87
CA ILE A 9 -17.17 11.14 17.43
C ILE A 9 -17.72 9.78 17.04
N VAL A 10 -17.50 9.35 15.81
CA VAL A 10 -18.04 8.11 15.26
C VAL A 10 -16.90 7.08 15.12
N GLY A 11 -16.99 6.00 15.89
CA GLY A 11 -15.99 4.92 15.96
C GLY A 11 -15.07 5.06 17.17
N SER A 12 -14.91 3.97 17.92
CA SER A 12 -14.11 3.88 19.14
C SER A 12 -12.72 3.24 18.92
N GLY A 13 -12.18 3.31 17.70
CA GLY A 13 -10.78 2.94 17.48
C GLY A 13 -9.82 3.90 18.19
N PRO A 14 -8.50 3.67 18.15
CA PRO A 14 -7.50 4.48 18.86
C PRO A 14 -7.66 5.99 18.64
N ALA A 15 -7.98 6.40 17.41
CA ALA A 15 -8.21 7.81 17.08
C ALA A 15 -9.45 8.37 17.78
N GLY A 16 -10.57 7.64 17.72
CA GLY A 16 -11.83 8.08 18.34
C GLY A 16 -11.78 8.07 19.86
N LEU A 17 -11.12 7.09 20.48
CA LEU A 17 -10.90 7.05 21.93
C LEU A 17 -10.08 8.25 22.40
N SER A 18 -8.99 8.57 21.70
CA SER A 18 -8.15 9.73 22.01
C SER A 18 -8.91 11.05 21.83
N ALA A 19 -9.68 11.19 20.74
CA ALA A 19 -10.53 12.37 20.54
C ALA A 19 -11.56 12.54 21.65
N ALA A 20 -12.23 11.46 22.04
CA ALA A 20 -13.25 11.50 23.09
C ALA A 20 -12.67 11.82 24.47
N ALA A 21 -11.51 11.23 24.81
CA ALA A 21 -10.79 11.54 26.04
C ALA A 21 -10.39 13.03 26.08
N ARG A 22 -9.84 13.56 24.97
CA ARG A 22 -9.48 14.99 24.89
C ARG A 22 -10.70 15.91 25.01
N ALA A 23 -11.79 15.59 24.33
CA ALA A 23 -13.04 16.37 24.44
C ALA A 23 -13.57 16.40 25.90
N ALA A 24 -13.50 15.25 26.59
CA ALA A 24 -13.89 15.17 28.00
C ALA A 24 -12.96 16.01 28.89
N GLN A 25 -11.66 15.95 28.72
CA GLN A 25 -10.68 16.73 29.48
C GLN A 25 -10.87 18.24 29.30
N LEU A 26 -11.25 18.68 28.12
CA LEU A 26 -11.55 20.10 27.84
C LEU A 26 -12.95 20.52 28.26
N GLY A 27 -13.75 19.62 28.84
CA GLY A 27 -15.15 19.91 29.22
C GLY A 27 -16.06 20.17 28.00
N MET A 28 -15.65 19.78 26.82
CA MET A 28 -16.42 19.92 25.57
C MET A 28 -17.59 18.93 25.58
N SER A 29 -18.82 19.40 25.33
CA SER A 29 -19.95 18.50 25.19
C SER A 29 -19.78 17.59 24.01
N HIS A 30 -19.75 16.27 24.24
CA HIS A 30 -19.39 15.27 23.24
C HIS A 30 -20.18 13.98 23.41
N VAL A 31 -20.15 13.15 22.36
CA VAL A 31 -20.59 11.76 22.42
C VAL A 31 -19.69 10.91 21.54
N LEU A 32 -19.25 9.77 22.07
CA LEU A 32 -18.55 8.73 21.31
C LEU A 32 -19.56 7.64 20.93
N LEU A 33 -19.76 7.43 19.62
CA LEU A 33 -20.69 6.46 19.05
C LEU A 33 -19.91 5.25 18.56
N GLU A 34 -20.20 4.07 19.11
CA GLU A 34 -19.60 2.81 18.70
C GLU A 34 -20.67 1.80 18.30
N LYS A 35 -20.50 1.16 17.14
CA LYS A 35 -21.47 0.22 16.58
C LYS A 35 -21.55 -1.11 17.33
N THR A 36 -20.48 -1.49 18.03
CA THR A 36 -20.40 -2.73 18.80
C THR A 36 -20.70 -2.54 20.28
N GLY A 37 -20.95 -3.62 21.01
CA GLY A 37 -21.17 -3.62 22.45
C GLY A 37 -19.88 -3.47 23.28
N HIS A 38 -18.74 -3.17 22.66
CA HIS A 38 -17.44 -2.96 23.30
C HIS A 38 -16.63 -1.90 22.56
N LEU A 39 -15.65 -1.30 23.26
CA LEU A 39 -14.75 -0.31 22.69
C LEU A 39 -13.64 -0.96 21.84
N CYS A 40 -13.10 -0.20 20.90
CA CYS A 40 -11.91 -0.52 20.12
C CYS A 40 -11.98 -1.86 19.37
N ASP A 41 -13.08 -2.09 18.64
CA ASP A 41 -13.40 -3.34 17.93
C ASP A 41 -12.23 -3.90 17.10
N THR A 42 -11.45 -3.04 16.44
CA THR A 42 -10.28 -3.48 15.65
C THR A 42 -9.21 -4.16 16.50
N ILE A 43 -8.85 -3.59 17.67
CA ILE A 43 -7.85 -4.18 18.56
C ILE A 43 -8.48 -5.38 19.30
N TYR A 44 -9.74 -5.27 19.68
CA TYR A 44 -10.50 -6.37 20.31
C TYR A 44 -10.51 -7.61 19.44
N LYS A 45 -10.55 -7.46 18.12
CA LYS A 45 -10.52 -8.54 17.12
C LYS A 45 -9.12 -9.01 16.74
N TYR A 46 -8.05 -8.51 17.35
CA TYR A 46 -6.73 -9.11 17.15
C TYR A 46 -6.70 -10.49 17.81
N GLN A 47 -5.83 -11.36 17.32
CA GLN A 47 -5.67 -12.68 17.95
C GLN A 47 -5.28 -12.54 19.43
N LYS A 48 -5.74 -13.46 20.25
CA LYS A 48 -5.47 -13.53 21.70
C LYS A 48 -3.96 -13.52 21.98
N GLY A 49 -3.55 -12.72 22.95
CA GLY A 49 -2.15 -12.58 23.34
C GLY A 49 -1.27 -11.80 22.34
N LYS A 50 -1.84 -11.26 21.25
CA LYS A 50 -1.07 -10.48 20.25
C LYS A 50 -0.33 -9.33 20.91
N HIS A 51 0.96 -9.21 20.65
CA HIS A 51 1.76 -8.07 21.04
C HIS A 51 1.51 -6.90 20.06
N VAL A 52 1.08 -5.77 20.58
CA VAL A 52 0.81 -4.54 19.82
C VAL A 52 1.97 -3.58 20.02
N MET A 53 2.57 -3.12 18.92
CA MET A 53 3.75 -2.26 18.92
C MET A 53 3.37 -0.78 19.05
N ALA A 54 4.10 -0.03 19.86
CA ALA A 54 3.97 1.43 19.99
C ALA A 54 4.92 2.17 19.03
N THR A 55 4.74 1.95 17.72
CA THR A 55 5.58 2.57 16.66
C THR A 55 4.91 3.81 16.07
N PRO A 56 5.72 4.80 15.57
CA PRO A 56 7.18 4.96 15.70
C PRO A 56 7.61 5.23 17.16
N ALA A 57 8.77 4.69 17.56
CA ALA A 57 9.24 4.82 18.95
C ALA A 57 9.50 6.29 19.34
N ASN A 58 10.04 7.07 18.40
CA ASN A 58 10.42 8.48 18.59
C ASN A 58 9.26 9.48 18.44
N LEU A 59 8.07 9.01 18.04
CA LEU A 59 6.89 9.89 17.97
C LEU A 59 6.33 10.10 19.39
N VAL A 60 6.20 11.35 19.78
CA VAL A 60 5.57 11.71 21.06
C VAL A 60 4.08 11.43 21.03
N LEU A 61 3.57 10.78 22.07
CA LEU A 61 2.13 10.58 22.26
C LEU A 61 1.54 11.80 22.97
N ARG A 62 0.54 12.42 22.35
CA ARG A 62 -0.21 13.59 22.91
C ARG A 62 -1.52 13.22 23.56
N SER A 63 -1.99 11.99 23.34
CA SER A 63 -3.28 11.53 23.86
C SER A 63 -3.37 11.59 25.38
N ASP A 64 -4.57 11.90 25.90
CA ASP A 64 -4.89 11.78 27.33
C ASP A 64 -5.09 10.30 27.78
N LEU A 65 -4.95 9.37 26.85
CA LEU A 65 -4.91 7.93 27.11
C LEU A 65 -3.48 7.43 26.93
N ALA A 66 -3.00 6.64 27.88
CA ALA A 66 -1.68 6.01 27.78
C ALA A 66 -1.65 4.93 26.69
N PHE A 67 -0.51 4.81 26.00
CA PHE A 67 -0.27 3.73 25.04
C PHE A 67 1.22 3.38 24.99
N ASP A 68 1.52 2.20 25.49
CA ASP A 68 2.82 1.55 25.39
C ASP A 68 2.67 0.21 24.63
N ALA A 69 3.80 -0.31 24.14
CA ALA A 69 3.80 -1.64 23.51
C ALA A 69 3.43 -2.71 24.55
N GLY A 70 2.56 -3.62 24.19
CA GLY A 70 2.08 -4.63 25.12
C GLY A 70 1.12 -5.64 24.51
N LYS A 71 0.61 -6.56 25.33
CA LYS A 71 -0.42 -7.49 24.90
C LYS A 71 -1.74 -6.77 24.65
N ARG A 72 -2.50 -7.23 23.65
CA ARG A 72 -3.83 -6.74 23.30
C ARG A 72 -4.72 -6.50 24.52
N GLU A 73 -4.77 -7.48 25.42
CA GLU A 73 -5.64 -7.48 26.58
C GLU A 73 -5.30 -6.32 27.54
N ALA A 74 -4.02 -6.13 27.84
CA ALA A 74 -3.56 -5.04 28.72
C ALA A 74 -3.86 -3.66 28.13
N ILE A 75 -3.69 -3.51 26.81
CA ILE A 75 -3.99 -2.24 26.12
C ILE A 75 -5.48 -1.92 26.18
N LEU A 76 -6.34 -2.91 25.92
CA LEU A 76 -7.80 -2.74 26.00
C LEU A 76 -8.25 -2.39 27.43
N GLU A 77 -7.67 -3.04 28.45
CA GLU A 77 -7.93 -2.73 29.85
C GLU A 77 -7.53 -1.28 30.19
N THR A 78 -6.29 -0.88 29.87
CA THR A 78 -5.79 0.48 30.07
C THR A 78 -6.70 1.54 29.42
N TRP A 79 -7.16 1.28 28.19
CA TRP A 79 -8.03 2.24 27.50
C TRP A 79 -9.44 2.28 28.07
N ASN A 80 -10.03 1.14 28.45
CA ASN A 80 -11.33 1.12 29.12
C ASN A 80 -11.29 1.88 30.46
N GLU A 81 -10.26 1.66 31.26
CA GLU A 81 -10.05 2.41 32.52
C GLU A 81 -9.86 3.91 32.26
N GLY A 82 -9.05 4.28 31.25
CA GLY A 82 -8.83 5.65 30.85
C GLY A 82 -10.11 6.37 30.39
N ILE A 83 -10.94 5.71 29.59
CA ILE A 83 -12.24 6.23 29.14
C ILE A 83 -13.19 6.44 30.33
N ALA A 84 -13.23 5.50 31.27
CA ALA A 84 -14.04 5.62 32.50
C ALA A 84 -13.52 6.75 33.41
N ALA A 85 -12.22 6.84 33.63
CA ALA A 85 -11.58 7.86 34.45
C ALA A 85 -11.82 9.28 33.90
N ASN A 86 -11.76 9.44 32.57
CA ASN A 86 -12.04 10.70 31.88
C ASN A 86 -13.56 11.02 31.80
N LYS A 87 -14.43 10.11 32.24
CA LYS A 87 -15.90 10.27 32.17
C LYS A 87 -16.40 10.56 30.76
N VAL A 88 -15.84 9.88 29.78
CA VAL A 88 -16.23 10.02 28.37
C VAL A 88 -17.71 9.61 28.21
N ASN A 89 -18.50 10.41 27.50
CA ASN A 89 -19.88 10.06 27.15
C ASN A 89 -19.88 9.06 25.98
N VAL A 90 -20.02 7.77 26.29
CA VAL A 90 -20.00 6.66 25.35
C VAL A 90 -21.42 6.13 25.10
N ARG A 91 -21.74 5.86 23.83
CA ARG A 91 -22.92 5.07 23.42
C ARG A 91 -22.44 3.88 22.60
N LEU A 92 -22.52 2.69 23.17
CA LEU A 92 -22.33 1.41 22.51
C LEU A 92 -23.59 1.00 21.73
N ASP A 93 -23.49 0.01 20.84
CA ASP A 93 -24.57 -0.46 19.96
C ASP A 93 -25.21 0.68 19.14
N ALA A 94 -24.42 1.72 18.84
CA ALA A 94 -24.81 2.93 18.13
C ALA A 94 -24.28 2.91 16.68
N ASP A 95 -24.83 2.03 15.85
CA ASP A 95 -24.47 1.89 14.44
C ASP A 95 -25.00 3.09 13.64
N VAL A 96 -24.08 3.96 13.19
CA VAL A 96 -24.42 5.18 12.43
C VAL A 96 -24.66 4.80 10.97
N THR A 97 -25.84 5.15 10.47
CA THR A 97 -26.28 4.83 9.10
C THR A 97 -26.30 6.03 8.16
N GLU A 98 -26.47 7.23 8.69
CA GLU A 98 -26.56 8.46 7.89
C GLU A 98 -26.10 9.67 8.71
N ILE A 99 -25.44 10.62 8.04
CA ILE A 99 -25.09 11.93 8.59
C ILE A 99 -25.55 12.99 7.59
N THR A 100 -26.40 13.90 8.04
CA THR A 100 -26.98 14.98 7.24
C THR A 100 -26.83 16.31 7.96
N GLY A 101 -27.02 17.41 7.23
CA GLY A 101 -26.96 18.76 7.79
C GLY A 101 -25.77 19.57 7.27
N THR A 102 -25.40 20.59 8.00
CA THR A 102 -24.31 21.51 7.68
C THR A 102 -23.47 21.80 8.93
N ALA A 103 -22.32 22.45 8.75
CA ALA A 103 -21.48 22.89 9.87
C ALA A 103 -22.30 23.65 10.92
N GLY A 104 -22.16 23.26 12.16
CA GLY A 104 -22.92 23.77 13.28
C GLY A 104 -24.26 23.09 13.50
N ASP A 105 -24.80 22.27 12.57
CA ASP A 105 -26.13 21.66 12.69
C ASP A 105 -26.23 20.32 11.95
N PHE A 106 -25.53 19.31 12.46
CA PHE A 106 -25.57 17.95 11.94
C PHE A 106 -26.60 17.09 12.65
N THR A 107 -27.24 16.21 11.90
CA THR A 107 -28.10 15.13 12.39
C THR A 107 -27.49 13.79 12.03
N ILE A 108 -27.18 12.99 13.05
CA ILE A 108 -26.59 11.65 12.93
C ILE A 108 -27.68 10.63 13.22
N ARG A 109 -28.02 9.77 12.27
CA ARG A 109 -29.03 8.71 12.39
C ARG A 109 -28.38 7.39 12.77
N LEU A 110 -28.98 6.72 13.72
CA LEU A 110 -28.57 5.39 14.16
C LEU A 110 -29.51 4.33 13.58
N LYS A 111 -28.99 3.13 13.35
CA LYS A 111 -29.72 1.98 12.81
C LYS A 111 -30.94 1.59 13.66
N ASN A 112 -30.89 1.82 14.96
CA ASN A 112 -32.00 1.58 15.88
C ASN A 112 -33.10 2.67 15.84
N GLY A 113 -33.00 3.63 14.93
CA GLY A 113 -33.94 4.75 14.77
C GLY A 113 -33.63 5.98 15.63
N GLY A 114 -32.64 5.90 16.53
CA GLY A 114 -32.21 7.05 17.33
C GLY A 114 -31.50 8.11 16.48
N THR A 115 -31.45 9.34 17.03
CA THR A 115 -30.72 10.45 16.42
C THR A 115 -29.82 11.15 17.43
N VAL A 116 -28.74 11.75 16.94
CA VAL A 116 -27.84 12.62 17.70
C VAL A 116 -27.66 13.92 16.92
N ALA A 117 -27.79 15.05 17.58
CA ALA A 117 -27.51 16.38 17.03
C ALA A 117 -26.11 16.83 17.46
N ALA A 118 -25.32 17.39 16.53
CA ALA A 118 -23.95 17.85 16.81
C ALA A 118 -23.58 19.08 15.98
N GLU A 119 -22.65 19.90 16.48
CA GLU A 119 -22.11 21.05 15.75
C GLU A 119 -20.99 20.64 14.79
N ALA A 120 -20.20 19.63 15.17
CA ALA A 120 -19.15 19.03 14.35
C ALA A 120 -19.17 17.51 14.48
N VAL A 121 -18.65 16.81 13.45
CA VAL A 121 -18.55 15.35 13.46
C VAL A 121 -17.12 14.93 13.17
N VAL A 122 -16.58 14.02 13.97
CA VAL A 122 -15.27 13.40 13.79
C VAL A 122 -15.45 11.92 13.43
N LEU A 123 -15.05 11.56 12.23
CA LEU A 123 -15.10 10.18 11.73
C LEU A 123 -13.81 9.44 12.06
N ALA A 124 -13.88 8.48 12.96
CA ALA A 124 -12.78 7.62 13.39
C ALA A 124 -13.07 6.13 13.13
N ILE A 125 -13.82 5.84 12.05
CA ILE A 125 -14.37 4.51 11.74
C ILE A 125 -13.35 3.53 11.13
N GLY A 126 -12.15 4.00 10.81
CA GLY A 126 -11.08 3.18 10.25
C GLY A 126 -11.45 2.51 8.91
N THR A 127 -10.72 1.46 8.57
CA THR A 127 -10.93 0.67 7.33
C THR A 127 -11.20 -0.80 7.60
N GLN A 128 -10.79 -1.33 8.75
CA GLN A 128 -10.83 -2.77 9.09
C GLN A 128 -12.25 -3.37 9.11
N GLY A 129 -13.28 -2.56 9.30
CA GLY A 129 -14.68 -2.99 9.22
C GLY A 129 -15.15 -3.34 7.80
N ASN A 130 -14.32 -3.10 6.77
CA ASN A 130 -14.60 -3.39 5.36
C ASN A 130 -13.46 -4.23 4.75
N PRO A 131 -13.30 -5.52 5.13
CA PRO A 131 -12.23 -6.38 4.64
C PRO A 131 -12.37 -6.70 3.16
N ASN A 132 -11.25 -6.92 2.49
CA ASN A 132 -11.23 -7.45 1.14
C ASN A 132 -11.62 -8.94 1.16
N LEU A 133 -12.67 -9.28 0.43
CA LEU A 133 -13.16 -10.65 0.34
C LEU A 133 -12.36 -11.46 -0.69
N VAL A 134 -12.33 -12.78 -0.53
CA VAL A 134 -11.79 -13.69 -1.55
C VAL A 134 -12.61 -13.55 -2.84
N ARG A 135 -11.93 -13.59 -3.98
CA ARG A 135 -12.55 -13.37 -5.30
C ARG A 135 -12.69 -14.64 -6.13
N CYS A 136 -11.99 -15.71 -5.72
CA CYS A 136 -12.11 -17.00 -6.38
C CYS A 136 -13.42 -17.70 -5.97
N PRO A 137 -13.91 -18.68 -6.77
CA PRO A 137 -15.02 -19.52 -6.40
C PRO A 137 -14.77 -20.25 -5.07
N VAL A 138 -15.78 -20.27 -4.20
CA VAL A 138 -15.76 -20.97 -2.91
C VAL A 138 -16.92 -21.97 -2.91
N SER A 139 -16.64 -23.25 -2.70
CA SER A 139 -17.66 -24.31 -2.61
C SER A 139 -18.50 -24.13 -1.34
N GLU A 140 -19.78 -24.46 -1.42
CA GLU A 140 -20.69 -24.42 -0.28
C GLU A 140 -20.17 -25.31 0.86
N GLY A 141 -20.26 -24.81 2.10
CA GLY A 141 -19.77 -25.51 3.29
C GLY A 141 -18.26 -25.42 3.54
N THR A 142 -17.49 -24.71 2.70
CA THR A 142 -16.08 -24.45 2.95
C THR A 142 -15.90 -23.34 3.99
N ILE A 143 -14.95 -23.51 4.92
CA ILE A 143 -14.71 -22.54 5.99
C ILE A 143 -13.73 -21.48 5.50
N VAL A 144 -14.24 -20.27 5.26
CA VAL A 144 -13.43 -19.07 4.98
C VAL A 144 -13.67 -18.03 6.07
N GLN A 145 -12.62 -17.71 6.82
CA GLN A 145 -12.64 -16.74 7.91
C GLN A 145 -11.84 -15.49 7.52
N TYR A 146 -12.30 -14.33 7.95
CA TYR A 146 -11.61 -13.04 7.74
C TYR A 146 -10.95 -12.53 9.03
N GLN A 147 -11.02 -13.32 10.09
CA GLN A 147 -10.46 -13.02 11.42
C GLN A 147 -9.96 -14.33 12.05
N LEU A 148 -8.95 -14.23 12.90
CA LEU A 148 -8.45 -15.29 13.76
C LEU A 148 -8.49 -14.78 15.21
N ASP A 149 -9.29 -15.42 16.06
CA ASP A 149 -9.45 -15.03 17.46
C ASP A 149 -8.39 -15.70 18.35
N ASP A 150 -8.47 -16.99 18.56
CA ASP A 150 -7.52 -17.76 19.37
C ASP A 150 -6.84 -18.83 18.52
N PRO A 151 -5.54 -18.67 18.17
CA PRO A 151 -4.82 -19.70 17.43
C PRO A 151 -4.74 -21.03 18.17
N GLY A 152 -4.87 -21.01 19.52
CA GLY A 152 -4.84 -22.20 20.35
C GLY A 152 -6.05 -23.13 20.21
N GLU A 153 -7.10 -22.73 19.50
CA GLU A 153 -8.30 -23.54 19.27
C GLU A 153 -8.23 -24.46 18.04
N TYR A 154 -7.14 -24.36 17.25
CA TYR A 154 -7.00 -25.10 15.98
C TYR A 154 -6.02 -26.26 16.15
N HIS A 155 -6.46 -27.47 15.80
CA HIS A 155 -5.68 -28.70 15.94
C HIS A 155 -5.88 -29.61 14.74
N ASP A 156 -4.81 -30.28 14.28
CA ASP A 156 -4.82 -31.28 13.21
C ASP A 156 -5.42 -30.78 11.88
N GLU A 157 -5.29 -29.46 11.61
CA GLU A 157 -5.86 -28.84 10.41
C GLU A 157 -4.78 -28.47 9.39
N HIS A 158 -5.12 -28.60 8.10
CA HIS A 158 -4.43 -27.91 7.00
C HIS A 158 -5.06 -26.52 6.85
N ILE A 159 -4.35 -25.49 7.29
CA ILE A 159 -4.85 -24.11 7.32
C ILE A 159 -4.09 -23.27 6.30
N THR A 160 -4.83 -22.61 5.42
CA THR A 160 -4.26 -21.66 4.46
C THR A 160 -4.55 -20.22 4.87
N VAL A 161 -3.50 -19.43 5.06
CA VAL A 161 -3.59 -17.98 5.28
C VAL A 161 -3.38 -17.26 3.95
N ILE A 162 -4.40 -16.57 3.43
CA ILE A 162 -4.31 -15.79 2.19
C ILE A 162 -4.02 -14.34 2.51
N GLY A 163 -2.87 -13.85 2.06
CA GLY A 163 -2.37 -12.51 2.30
C GLY A 163 -1.23 -12.48 3.31
N ALA A 164 -0.10 -11.95 2.88
CA ALA A 164 1.16 -11.91 3.63
C ALA A 164 1.57 -10.48 4.03
N GLY A 165 0.60 -9.69 4.48
CA GLY A 165 0.83 -8.48 5.28
C GLY A 165 1.02 -8.83 6.75
N ASP A 166 1.25 -7.84 7.62
CA ASP A 166 1.50 -8.05 9.05
C ASP A 166 0.49 -9.00 9.71
N ALA A 167 -0.81 -8.75 9.52
CA ALA A 167 -1.85 -9.57 10.14
C ALA A 167 -1.88 -11.01 9.63
N GLY A 168 -1.58 -11.24 8.34
CA GLY A 168 -1.49 -12.58 7.77
C GLY A 168 -0.29 -13.35 8.30
N ILE A 169 0.86 -12.71 8.34
CA ILE A 169 2.10 -13.29 8.88
C ILE A 169 1.92 -13.65 10.36
N GLU A 170 1.41 -12.73 11.17
CA GLU A 170 1.17 -12.96 12.60
C GLU A 170 0.15 -14.10 12.84
N ASN A 171 -0.90 -14.19 12.03
CA ASN A 171 -1.85 -15.29 12.11
C ASN A 171 -1.19 -16.63 11.74
N ALA A 172 -0.39 -16.69 10.67
CA ALA A 172 0.30 -17.92 10.28
C ALA A 172 1.31 -18.36 11.36
N MET A 173 2.07 -17.41 11.91
CA MET A 173 3.01 -17.69 13.01
C MET A 173 2.28 -18.17 14.27
N GLY A 174 1.15 -17.54 14.63
CA GLY A 174 0.36 -17.95 15.79
C GLY A 174 -0.18 -19.38 15.66
N LEU A 175 -0.70 -19.75 14.49
CA LEU A 175 -1.21 -21.10 14.20
C LEU A 175 -0.13 -22.18 14.16
N ALA A 176 1.11 -21.80 13.90
CA ALA A 176 2.26 -22.69 13.86
C ALA A 176 3.14 -22.57 15.13
N ALA A 177 2.71 -21.79 16.15
CA ALA A 177 3.52 -21.52 17.33
C ALA A 177 3.71 -22.75 18.22
N ASP A 178 2.67 -23.55 18.41
CA ASP A 178 2.70 -24.77 19.22
C ASP A 178 2.71 -26.01 18.32
N PRO A 179 3.84 -26.75 18.29
CA PRO A 179 3.91 -28.01 17.53
C PRO A 179 2.92 -29.09 17.98
N GLN A 180 2.42 -29.04 19.23
CA GLN A 180 1.46 -30.01 19.76
C GLN A 180 0.06 -29.87 19.12
N GLN A 181 -0.23 -28.71 18.53
CA GLN A 181 -1.47 -28.51 17.76
C GLN A 181 -1.48 -29.28 16.42
N ASN A 182 -0.32 -29.73 15.94
CA ASN A 182 -0.16 -30.54 14.73
C ASN A 182 -0.80 -29.91 13.47
N ASN A 183 -0.84 -28.56 13.39
CA ASN A 183 -1.38 -27.86 12.23
C ASN A 183 -0.36 -27.80 11.08
N THR A 184 -0.82 -28.00 9.85
CA THR A 184 -0.05 -27.68 8.64
C THR A 184 -0.46 -26.30 8.16
N VAL A 185 0.41 -25.32 8.37
CA VAL A 185 0.12 -23.92 8.05
C VAL A 185 0.78 -23.50 6.74
N THR A 186 -0.03 -23.06 5.78
CA THR A 186 0.44 -22.46 4.52
C THR A 186 0.09 -20.99 4.48
N ILE A 187 1.05 -20.11 4.21
CA ILE A 187 0.79 -18.70 3.92
C ILE A 187 1.04 -18.39 2.44
N VAL A 188 0.12 -17.62 1.83
CA VAL A 188 0.12 -17.33 0.40
C VAL A 188 0.37 -15.84 0.16
N ASN A 189 1.40 -15.53 -0.61
CA ASN A 189 1.70 -14.18 -1.08
C ASN A 189 1.59 -14.11 -2.61
N ARG A 190 0.79 -13.19 -3.12
CA ARG A 190 0.65 -12.94 -4.57
C ARG A 190 1.91 -12.38 -5.23
N SER A 191 2.82 -11.82 -4.43
CA SER A 191 4.08 -11.22 -4.89
C SER A 191 5.27 -12.06 -4.42
N ALA A 192 6.45 -11.84 -5.01
CA ALA A 192 7.68 -12.43 -4.51
C ALA A 192 8.11 -11.82 -3.18
N ASP A 193 7.86 -10.51 -3.02
CA ASP A 193 8.25 -9.72 -1.86
C ASP A 193 7.08 -9.46 -0.92
N PHE A 194 7.38 -9.23 0.37
CA PHE A 194 6.41 -8.94 1.42
C PHE A 194 6.27 -7.42 1.61
N ALA A 195 5.90 -6.70 0.54
CA ALA A 195 5.93 -5.24 0.45
C ALA A 195 5.12 -4.50 1.54
N THR A 196 4.07 -5.11 2.05
CA THR A 196 3.13 -4.48 3.01
C THR A 196 3.32 -4.92 4.46
N ALA A 197 4.30 -5.80 4.72
CA ALA A 197 4.61 -6.28 6.07
C ALA A 197 5.85 -5.59 6.64
N LYS A 198 5.92 -5.48 7.96
CA LYS A 198 7.09 -4.97 8.68
C LYS A 198 8.25 -5.94 8.55
N GLU A 199 9.47 -5.42 8.43
CA GLU A 199 10.68 -6.23 8.29
C GLU A 199 10.83 -7.29 9.40
N ALA A 200 10.56 -6.92 10.65
CA ALA A 200 10.63 -7.86 11.78
C ALA A 200 9.68 -9.07 11.62
N ASN A 201 8.46 -8.84 11.13
CA ASN A 201 7.49 -9.90 10.85
C ASN A 201 7.95 -10.80 9.68
N VAL A 202 8.53 -10.18 8.65
CA VAL A 202 9.08 -10.93 7.50
C VAL A 202 10.23 -11.83 7.95
N GLN A 203 11.18 -11.32 8.73
CA GLN A 203 12.32 -12.10 9.25
C GLN A 203 11.85 -13.26 10.13
N ALA A 204 10.87 -13.03 11.01
CA ALA A 204 10.29 -14.08 11.84
C ALA A 204 9.60 -15.18 11.02
N LEU A 205 8.83 -14.79 9.98
CA LEU A 205 8.21 -15.72 9.05
C LEU A 205 9.24 -16.59 8.31
N LEU A 206 10.31 -15.96 7.79
CA LEU A 206 11.38 -16.66 7.06
C LEU A 206 12.17 -17.62 7.96
N ALA A 207 12.34 -17.30 9.24
CA ALA A 207 12.93 -18.21 10.22
C ALA A 207 12.03 -19.46 10.41
N MET A 208 10.73 -19.29 10.58
CA MET A 208 9.78 -20.41 10.71
C MET A 208 9.64 -21.22 9.41
N GLU A 209 9.80 -20.60 8.24
CA GLU A 209 9.89 -21.30 6.95
C GLU A 209 11.12 -22.19 6.90
N ALA A 210 12.29 -21.65 7.30
CA ALA A 210 13.55 -22.41 7.34
C ALA A 210 13.52 -23.59 8.34
N GLU A 211 12.76 -23.45 9.43
CA GLU A 211 12.49 -24.52 10.40
C GLU A 211 11.45 -25.56 9.91
N GLY A 212 10.83 -25.34 8.74
CA GLY A 212 9.78 -26.21 8.20
C GLY A 212 8.42 -26.13 8.93
N ARG A 213 8.20 -25.10 9.74
CA ARG A 213 6.99 -24.90 10.54
C ARG A 213 5.87 -24.22 9.77
N ILE A 214 6.21 -23.45 8.76
CA ILE A 214 5.25 -22.75 7.88
C ILE A 214 5.67 -22.96 6.43
N ILE A 215 4.71 -23.26 5.57
CA ILE A 215 4.90 -23.34 4.13
C ILE A 215 4.61 -21.96 3.53
N VAL A 216 5.62 -21.32 2.95
CA VAL A 216 5.45 -19.99 2.32
C VAL A 216 5.36 -20.15 0.81
N ARG A 217 4.20 -19.79 0.23
CA ARG A 217 3.97 -19.78 -1.21
C ARG A 217 3.99 -18.36 -1.76
N ARG A 218 5.06 -18.02 -2.43
CA ARG A 218 5.24 -16.73 -3.10
C ARG A 218 4.69 -16.78 -4.52
N GLU A 219 4.37 -15.62 -5.11
CA GLU A 219 3.83 -15.49 -6.48
C GLU A 219 2.65 -16.40 -6.77
N THR A 220 1.82 -16.60 -5.73
CA THR A 220 0.75 -17.59 -5.70
C THR A 220 -0.58 -16.90 -5.38
N THR A 221 -1.63 -17.27 -6.09
CA THR A 221 -3.00 -16.82 -5.81
C THR A 221 -3.95 -18.01 -5.73
N ALA A 222 -4.99 -17.90 -4.89
CA ALA A 222 -6.03 -18.91 -4.88
C ALA A 222 -6.92 -18.75 -6.12
N SER A 223 -7.10 -19.84 -6.89
CA SER A 223 -7.98 -19.91 -8.05
C SER A 223 -9.32 -20.56 -7.74
N ALA A 224 -9.39 -21.47 -6.75
CA ALA A 224 -10.63 -22.04 -6.22
C ALA A 224 -10.42 -22.57 -4.80
N ILE A 225 -11.48 -22.53 -3.97
CA ILE A 225 -11.50 -23.07 -2.60
C ILE A 225 -12.63 -24.10 -2.53
N GLY A 226 -12.29 -25.35 -2.31
CA GLY A 226 -13.21 -26.48 -2.25
C GLY A 226 -13.26 -27.16 -0.88
N HIS A 227 -14.06 -28.21 -0.79
CA HIS A 227 -14.10 -29.07 0.40
C HIS A 227 -12.79 -29.83 0.56
N GLY A 228 -12.05 -29.51 1.63
CA GLY A 228 -10.80 -30.19 1.98
C GLY A 228 -9.61 -29.88 1.06
N GLU A 229 -9.77 -29.06 0.05
CA GLU A 229 -8.68 -28.66 -0.86
C GLU A 229 -8.76 -27.19 -1.27
N ILE A 230 -7.61 -26.62 -1.62
CA ILE A 230 -7.50 -25.32 -2.27
C ILE A 230 -6.65 -25.46 -3.55
N VAL A 231 -7.06 -24.75 -4.60
CA VAL A 231 -6.35 -24.70 -5.88
C VAL A 231 -5.61 -23.38 -5.95
N PHE A 232 -4.33 -23.45 -6.20
CA PHE A 232 -3.47 -22.30 -6.39
C PHE A 232 -3.04 -22.14 -7.86
N ASP A 233 -3.09 -20.93 -8.35
CA ASP A 233 -2.34 -20.50 -9.53
C ASP A 233 -0.96 -20.04 -9.06
N THR A 234 0.05 -20.82 -9.44
CA THR A 234 1.45 -20.60 -9.07
C THR A 234 2.29 -20.19 -10.26
N ARG A 235 3.56 -19.87 -10.02
CA ARG A 235 4.54 -19.58 -11.07
C ARG A 235 4.67 -20.73 -12.08
N ASP A 236 4.56 -21.97 -11.62
CA ASP A 236 4.80 -23.19 -12.41
C ASP A 236 3.49 -23.85 -12.90
N GLY A 237 2.33 -23.20 -12.66
CA GLY A 237 1.02 -23.67 -13.05
C GLY A 237 0.09 -23.92 -11.86
N GLU A 238 -1.03 -24.59 -12.10
CA GLU A 238 -2.01 -24.89 -11.07
C GLU A 238 -1.55 -26.05 -10.15
N VAL A 239 -1.73 -25.84 -8.85
CA VAL A 239 -1.41 -26.83 -7.80
C VAL A 239 -2.57 -26.96 -6.85
N LYS A 240 -2.99 -28.20 -6.55
CA LYS A 240 -3.99 -28.53 -5.52
C LYS A 240 -3.30 -28.97 -4.25
N VAL A 241 -3.76 -28.45 -3.11
CA VAL A 241 -3.25 -28.85 -1.81
C VAL A 241 -4.39 -29.07 -0.81
N PRO A 242 -4.22 -29.95 0.20
CA PRO A 242 -5.19 -30.10 1.28
C PRO A 242 -5.43 -28.78 2.01
N CYS A 243 -6.68 -28.46 2.30
CA CYS A 243 -7.06 -27.25 3.02
C CYS A 243 -8.40 -27.47 3.73
N HIS A 244 -8.40 -27.51 5.06
CA HIS A 244 -9.61 -27.62 5.86
C HIS A 244 -10.23 -26.25 6.13
N ARG A 245 -9.40 -25.20 6.17
CA ARG A 245 -9.80 -23.84 6.54
C ARG A 245 -8.96 -22.80 5.83
N VAL A 246 -9.60 -21.73 5.41
CA VAL A 246 -8.93 -20.52 4.87
C VAL A 246 -9.09 -19.36 5.85
N ILE A 247 -7.99 -18.67 6.14
CA ILE A 247 -7.97 -17.40 6.87
C ILE A 247 -7.53 -16.32 5.91
N ALA A 248 -8.46 -15.45 5.49
CA ALA A 248 -8.20 -14.43 4.50
C ALA A 248 -7.81 -13.09 5.16
N ARG A 249 -6.55 -12.68 5.00
CA ARG A 249 -5.97 -11.45 5.55
C ARG A 249 -5.47 -10.54 4.43
N MET A 250 -6.37 -10.21 3.50
CA MET A 250 -6.06 -9.48 2.27
C MET A 250 -6.19 -7.95 2.41
N GLY A 251 -6.08 -7.43 3.63
CA GLY A 251 -6.26 -6.02 3.93
C GLY A 251 -7.73 -5.59 3.89
N SER A 252 -7.94 -4.29 3.96
CA SER A 252 -9.26 -3.64 3.98
C SER A 252 -9.25 -2.41 3.09
N ALA A 253 -10.42 -1.92 2.74
CA ALA A 253 -10.59 -0.68 1.99
C ALA A 253 -11.43 0.33 2.79
N PRO A 254 -11.29 1.64 2.55
CA PRO A 254 -12.18 2.64 3.10
C PRO A 254 -13.66 2.29 2.82
N PRO A 255 -14.59 2.51 3.77
CA PRO A 255 -16.02 2.33 3.55
C PRO A 255 -16.60 3.47 2.71
N ARG A 256 -16.15 3.54 1.46
CA ARG A 256 -16.32 4.66 0.54
C ARG A 256 -17.78 5.09 0.39
N GLY A 257 -18.68 4.14 0.15
CA GLY A 257 -20.09 4.46 -0.08
C GLY A 257 -20.76 5.18 1.10
N PHE A 258 -20.41 4.80 2.34
CA PHE A 258 -20.88 5.50 3.53
C PHE A 258 -20.28 6.91 3.63
N VAL A 259 -18.97 7.04 3.44
CA VAL A 259 -18.25 8.32 3.61
C VAL A 259 -18.65 9.33 2.53
N GLU A 260 -18.75 8.92 1.25
CA GLU A 260 -19.24 9.77 0.17
C GLU A 260 -20.70 10.23 0.37
N GLY A 261 -21.51 9.39 1.01
CA GLY A 261 -22.91 9.69 1.32
C GLY A 261 -23.13 10.72 2.42
N ILE A 262 -22.08 11.10 3.18
CA ILE A 262 -22.20 12.09 4.27
C ILE A 262 -22.53 13.46 3.70
N CYS A 263 -23.70 14.00 4.09
CA CYS A 263 -24.23 15.28 3.65
C CYS A 263 -24.31 15.42 2.11
N ALA A 264 -24.36 14.29 1.40
CA ALA A 264 -24.45 14.27 -0.06
C ALA A 264 -25.87 14.52 -0.56
N GLU A 265 -25.98 15.13 -1.74
CA GLU A 265 -27.19 15.07 -2.55
C GLU A 265 -27.17 13.78 -3.37
N PHE A 266 -28.36 13.23 -3.62
CA PHE A 266 -28.48 12.00 -4.41
C PHE A 266 -29.31 12.26 -5.66
N GLU A 267 -28.94 11.60 -6.73
CA GLU A 267 -29.66 11.58 -7.99
C GLU A 267 -29.90 10.15 -8.47
N ASP A 268 -30.95 9.92 -9.24
CA ASP A 268 -31.17 8.62 -9.86
C ASP A 268 -30.44 8.57 -11.21
N ARG A 269 -29.53 7.62 -11.35
CA ARG A 269 -28.83 7.30 -12.60
C ARG A 269 -29.02 5.82 -12.91
N ASP A 270 -29.49 5.51 -14.11
CA ASP A 270 -29.66 4.12 -14.57
C ASP A 270 -30.45 3.22 -13.59
N GLY A 271 -31.47 3.79 -12.93
CA GLY A 271 -32.26 3.08 -11.92
C GLY A 271 -31.55 2.81 -10.60
N ARG A 272 -30.45 3.50 -10.33
CA ARG A 272 -29.70 3.42 -9.06
C ARG A 272 -29.55 4.81 -8.43
N ARG A 273 -29.75 4.87 -7.12
CA ARG A 273 -29.47 6.06 -6.33
C ARG A 273 -27.95 6.26 -6.23
N ALA A 274 -27.43 7.34 -6.81
CA ALA A 274 -26.03 7.69 -6.83
C ALA A 274 -25.79 9.03 -6.12
N VAL A 275 -24.60 9.21 -5.54
CA VAL A 275 -24.17 10.50 -4.99
C VAL A 275 -23.97 11.48 -6.15
N LYS A 276 -24.59 12.66 -6.05
CA LYS A 276 -24.42 13.72 -7.03
C LYS A 276 -22.99 14.24 -7.01
N PRO A 277 -22.30 14.32 -8.16
CA PRO A 277 -20.92 14.79 -8.23
C PRO A 277 -20.75 16.18 -7.59
N GLY A 278 -19.67 16.32 -6.81
CA GLY A 278 -19.36 17.58 -6.12
C GLY A 278 -20.09 17.79 -4.81
N THR A 279 -20.95 16.85 -4.37
CA THR A 279 -21.60 16.87 -3.06
C THR A 279 -21.04 15.77 -2.16
N GLY A 280 -21.24 15.89 -0.85
CA GLY A 280 -20.69 14.96 0.13
C GLY A 280 -19.17 15.02 0.29
N VAL A 281 -18.60 14.01 0.93
CA VAL A 281 -17.15 13.90 1.14
C VAL A 281 -16.48 13.38 -0.12
N GLN A 282 -15.54 14.16 -0.66
CA GLN A 282 -14.78 13.80 -1.86
C GLN A 282 -13.57 12.94 -1.52
N PHE A 283 -13.16 12.09 -2.46
CA PHE A 283 -11.96 11.25 -2.37
C PHE A 283 -10.90 11.71 -3.38
N THR A 284 -9.63 11.40 -3.10
CA THR A 284 -8.48 11.82 -3.91
C THR A 284 -8.50 11.25 -5.34
N SER A 285 -9.13 10.09 -5.53
CA SER A 285 -9.35 9.49 -6.86
C SER A 285 -10.55 8.55 -6.85
N ALA A 286 -10.91 7.99 -8.01
CA ALA A 286 -11.95 6.97 -8.15
C ALA A 286 -11.51 5.58 -7.66
N ASP A 287 -10.23 5.38 -7.35
CA ASP A 287 -9.71 4.09 -6.93
C ASP A 287 -10.34 3.63 -5.60
N ARG A 288 -10.56 2.32 -5.48
CA ARG A 288 -11.16 1.71 -4.29
C ARG A 288 -10.35 1.97 -3.00
N VAL A 289 -9.04 2.13 -3.14
CA VAL A 289 -8.10 2.36 -2.03
C VAL A 289 -7.80 3.84 -1.77
N ALA A 290 -8.46 4.75 -2.51
CA ALA A 290 -8.32 6.18 -2.30
C ALA A 290 -8.81 6.60 -0.91
N TYR A 291 -8.28 7.71 -0.42
CA TYR A 291 -8.64 8.31 0.86
C TYR A 291 -9.46 9.59 0.66
N PRO A 292 -10.22 10.02 1.66
CA PRO A 292 -10.91 11.32 1.63
C PRO A 292 -9.91 12.47 1.41
N VAL A 293 -10.34 13.50 0.69
CA VAL A 293 -9.59 14.76 0.57
C VAL A 293 -9.72 15.51 1.89
N LEU A 294 -8.58 15.79 2.54
CA LEU A 294 -8.51 16.39 3.86
C LEU A 294 -7.60 17.62 3.87
N THR A 295 -7.97 18.60 4.69
CA THR A 295 -7.08 19.70 5.07
C THR A 295 -6.00 19.20 6.06
N PRO A 296 -4.96 20.00 6.33
CA PRO A 296 -3.98 19.68 7.38
C PRO A 296 -4.58 19.53 8.79
N THR A 297 -5.79 20.04 9.01
CA THR A 297 -6.57 19.93 10.26
C THR A 297 -7.62 18.83 10.23
N PHE A 298 -7.46 17.88 9.30
CA PHE A 298 -8.32 16.71 9.09
C PHE A 298 -9.76 17.02 8.68
N GLU A 299 -10.08 18.25 8.30
CA GLU A 299 -11.40 18.61 7.79
C GLU A 299 -11.58 18.09 6.36
N ALA A 300 -12.71 17.45 6.10
CA ALA A 300 -13.08 16.94 4.78
C ALA A 300 -13.63 18.08 3.88
N THR A 301 -14.00 17.74 2.63
CA THR A 301 -14.64 18.68 1.70
C THR A 301 -16.02 19.18 2.17
N VAL A 302 -16.62 18.53 3.15
CA VAL A 302 -17.83 18.99 3.85
C VAL A 302 -17.41 19.70 5.12
N PRO A 303 -17.62 21.04 5.25
CA PRO A 303 -17.23 21.79 6.44
C PRO A 303 -17.85 21.22 7.72
N GLY A 304 -17.06 21.15 8.80
CA GLY A 304 -17.47 20.58 10.08
C GLY A 304 -17.43 19.05 10.16
N ILE A 305 -17.11 18.36 9.06
CA ILE A 305 -16.82 16.92 9.04
C ILE A 305 -15.31 16.72 9.04
N HIS A 306 -14.78 16.08 10.08
CA HIS A 306 -13.36 15.74 10.21
C HIS A 306 -13.17 14.23 10.11
N VAL A 307 -12.06 13.80 9.48
CA VAL A 307 -11.73 12.38 9.30
C VAL A 307 -10.35 12.11 9.86
N ILE A 308 -10.24 11.14 10.75
CA ILE A 308 -9.00 10.80 11.45
C ILE A 308 -8.70 9.30 11.46
N GLY A 309 -7.48 8.95 11.80
CA GLY A 309 -7.02 7.57 11.94
C GLY A 309 -6.78 6.88 10.60
N ALA A 310 -6.99 5.57 10.54
CA ALA A 310 -6.71 4.78 9.35
C ALA A 310 -7.50 5.22 8.11
N LEU A 311 -8.69 5.81 8.29
CA LEU A 311 -9.49 6.37 7.21
C LEU A 311 -8.85 7.63 6.60
N ALA A 312 -8.05 8.36 7.38
CA ALA A 312 -7.26 9.49 6.90
C ALA A 312 -5.92 9.09 6.26
N GLY A 313 -5.62 7.79 6.17
CA GLY A 313 -4.39 7.26 5.59
C GLY A 313 -3.32 6.84 6.60
N TYR A 314 -3.55 7.01 7.90
CA TYR A 314 -2.59 6.68 8.97
C TYR A 314 -3.03 5.43 9.76
N PRO A 315 -2.47 4.24 9.48
CA PRO A 315 -2.87 3.02 10.16
C PRO A 315 -2.16 2.78 11.52
N LEU A 316 -1.11 3.54 11.85
CA LEU A 316 -0.34 3.35 13.07
C LEU A 316 -1.05 3.96 14.28
N ILE A 317 -1.11 3.21 15.39
CA ILE A 317 -1.89 3.56 16.58
C ILE A 317 -1.47 4.92 17.17
N LYS A 318 -0.17 5.19 17.33
CA LYS A 318 0.31 6.49 17.85
C LYS A 318 -0.12 7.67 16.98
N HIS A 319 -0.04 7.53 15.66
CA HIS A 319 -0.55 8.56 14.73
C HIS A 319 -2.05 8.76 14.89
N CYS A 320 -2.82 7.67 14.93
CA CYS A 320 -4.26 7.73 15.15
C CYS A 320 -4.61 8.47 16.43
N MET A 321 -3.94 8.14 17.53
CA MET A 321 -4.20 8.78 18.84
C MET A 321 -3.82 10.27 18.84
N ASN A 322 -2.68 10.63 18.24
CA ASN A 322 -2.30 12.03 18.09
C ASN A 322 -3.29 12.82 17.24
N GLN A 323 -3.76 12.25 16.12
CA GLN A 323 -4.80 12.91 15.30
C GLN A 323 -6.10 13.12 16.08
N GLY A 324 -6.49 12.13 16.90
CA GLY A 324 -7.66 12.26 17.79
C GLY A 324 -7.52 13.42 18.76
N HIS A 325 -6.36 13.57 19.40
CA HIS A 325 -6.06 14.71 20.26
C HIS A 325 -6.07 16.03 19.48
N ASP A 326 -5.34 16.08 18.36
CA ASP A 326 -5.09 17.31 17.62
C ASP A 326 -6.36 17.88 16.97
N VAL A 327 -7.27 17.02 16.46
CA VAL A 327 -8.54 17.46 15.88
C VAL A 327 -9.44 18.15 16.92
N ILE A 328 -9.45 17.65 18.16
CA ILE A 328 -10.24 18.26 19.25
C ILE A 328 -9.60 19.57 19.72
N GLU A 329 -8.27 19.63 19.82
CA GLU A 329 -7.56 20.88 20.07
C GLU A 329 -7.91 21.95 19.03
N PHE A 330 -7.91 21.58 17.75
CA PHE A 330 -8.32 22.46 16.66
C PHE A 330 -9.77 22.93 16.82
N LEU A 331 -10.72 22.02 17.06
CA LEU A 331 -12.13 22.36 17.31
C LEU A 331 -12.32 23.23 18.56
N ASN A 332 -11.38 23.17 19.49
CA ASN A 332 -11.36 24.04 20.67
C ASN A 332 -10.67 25.41 20.46
N GLY A 333 -10.24 25.69 19.21
CA GLY A 333 -9.64 26.98 18.84
C GLY A 333 -8.10 27.02 18.88
N ASN A 334 -7.42 25.91 19.13
CA ASN A 334 -5.96 25.83 19.10
C ASN A 334 -5.45 25.65 17.67
N HIS A 335 -5.51 26.70 16.85
CA HIS A 335 -5.10 26.67 15.45
C HIS A 335 -3.57 26.73 15.24
N GLY A 336 -2.80 26.96 16.29
CA GLY A 336 -1.33 27.01 16.23
C GLY A 336 -0.64 25.68 16.51
N LEU A 337 -1.40 24.63 16.79
CA LEU A 337 -0.85 23.31 17.09
C LEU A 337 -0.22 22.70 15.84
N LYS A 338 1.10 22.44 15.91
CA LYS A 338 1.81 21.74 14.84
C LYS A 338 1.65 20.21 14.97
N PRO A 339 1.74 19.45 13.86
CA PRO A 339 1.69 18.00 13.90
C PRO A 339 2.71 17.39 14.87
N ALA A 340 2.40 16.24 15.47
CA ALA A 340 3.27 15.58 16.45
C ALA A 340 4.60 15.11 15.88
N ASP A 341 4.68 14.89 14.57
CA ASP A 341 5.87 14.49 13.83
C ASP A 341 6.76 15.67 13.40
N GLU A 342 6.31 16.91 13.58
CA GLU A 342 7.05 18.12 13.19
C GLU A 342 8.50 18.16 13.71
N PRO A 343 8.80 17.85 14.99
CA PRO A 343 10.18 17.87 15.48
C PRO A 343 11.08 16.82 14.81
N ILE A 344 10.51 15.67 14.46
CA ILE A 344 11.24 14.57 13.78
C ILE A 344 11.60 14.99 12.37
N LEU A 345 10.62 15.53 11.63
CA LEU A 345 10.83 15.98 10.25
C LEU A 345 11.75 17.21 10.20
N ALA A 346 11.61 18.15 11.14
CA ALA A 346 12.49 19.31 11.24
C ALA A 346 13.94 18.89 11.47
N ALA A 347 14.21 17.92 12.36
CA ALA A 347 15.54 17.39 12.58
C ALA A 347 16.12 16.69 11.33
N LYS A 348 15.25 15.96 10.59
CA LYS A 348 15.63 15.31 9.33
C LYS A 348 16.01 16.34 8.25
N PHE A 349 15.22 17.36 8.07
CA PHE A 349 15.46 18.41 7.06
C PHE A 349 16.55 19.41 7.43
N ALA A 350 16.96 19.47 8.71
CA ALA A 350 18.08 20.31 9.13
C ALA A 350 19.42 19.94 8.45
N ALA A 351 19.53 18.72 7.90
CA ALA A 351 20.68 18.26 7.13
C ALA A 351 20.70 18.79 5.68
N LEU A 352 19.59 19.38 5.21
CA LEU A 352 19.45 19.88 3.83
C LEU A 352 19.87 21.36 3.72
N PRO A 353 20.30 21.82 2.54
CA PRO A 353 20.70 23.20 2.33
C PRO A 353 19.50 24.15 2.41
N GLY A 354 19.75 25.36 2.88
CA GLY A 354 18.75 26.43 3.01
C GLY A 354 17.98 26.38 4.33
N LYS A 355 17.21 27.42 4.59
CA LYS A 355 16.39 27.57 5.80
C LYS A 355 14.92 27.44 5.41
N ARG A 356 14.48 26.22 5.11
CA ARG A 356 13.08 25.93 4.76
C ARG A 356 12.39 25.23 5.92
N THR A 357 11.10 25.49 6.04
CA THR A 357 10.21 24.81 7.00
C THR A 357 9.95 23.36 6.58
N VAL A 358 9.40 22.57 7.48
CA VAL A 358 8.98 21.18 7.19
C VAL A 358 7.98 21.15 6.05
N ASP A 359 6.97 22.02 6.07
CA ASP A 359 5.92 22.05 5.06
C ASP A 359 6.45 22.48 3.68
N GLU A 360 7.41 23.41 3.62
CA GLU A 360 8.08 23.81 2.37
C GLU A 360 8.87 22.64 1.77
N TRP A 361 9.62 21.88 2.58
CA TRP A 361 10.34 20.72 2.09
C TRP A 361 9.40 19.61 1.60
N LEU A 362 8.35 19.33 2.37
CA LEU A 362 7.36 18.34 1.98
C LEU A 362 6.69 18.69 0.65
N GLU A 363 6.37 19.99 0.45
CA GLU A 363 5.77 20.45 -0.80
C GLU A 363 6.75 20.40 -1.98
N ILE A 364 8.04 20.69 -1.77
CA ILE A 364 9.07 20.52 -2.79
C ILE A 364 9.14 19.06 -3.23
N PHE A 365 9.28 18.13 -2.29
CA PHE A 365 9.30 16.70 -2.63
C PHE A 365 8.03 16.26 -3.36
N ARG A 366 6.86 16.68 -2.87
CA ARG A 366 5.57 16.30 -3.45
C ARG A 366 5.36 16.89 -4.85
N SER A 367 5.68 18.17 -5.06
CA SER A 367 5.42 18.86 -6.34
C SER A 367 6.47 18.56 -7.40
N GLN A 368 7.73 18.34 -7.01
CA GLN A 368 8.80 18.10 -7.96
C GLN A 368 8.91 16.63 -8.37
N VAL A 369 8.68 15.69 -7.45
CA VAL A 369 8.91 14.27 -7.71
C VAL A 369 7.65 13.60 -8.26
N VAL A 370 7.74 13.10 -9.48
CA VAL A 370 6.60 12.57 -10.25
C VAL A 370 5.83 11.44 -9.57
N ILE A 371 6.52 10.60 -8.80
CA ILE A 371 5.89 9.49 -8.09
C ILE A 371 5.19 9.89 -6.77
N LEU A 372 5.38 11.13 -6.33
CA LEU A 372 4.85 11.67 -5.07
C LEU A 372 3.74 12.69 -5.25
N ASN A 373 3.49 13.17 -6.46
CA ASN A 373 2.63 14.31 -6.75
C ASN A 373 1.14 14.09 -6.40
N GLU A 374 0.67 12.85 -6.38
CA GLU A 374 -0.70 12.51 -6.00
C GLU A 374 -0.86 12.15 -4.51
N LEU A 375 0.22 12.15 -3.73
CA LEU A 375 0.13 11.92 -2.29
C LEU A 375 -0.55 13.11 -1.60
N SER A 376 -1.42 12.81 -0.65
CA SER A 376 -1.94 13.84 0.25
C SER A 376 -0.81 14.37 1.15
N PRO A 377 -0.95 15.60 1.70
CA PRO A 377 0.03 16.12 2.66
C PRO A 377 0.30 15.17 3.83
N LEU A 378 -0.74 14.49 4.32
CA LEU A 378 -0.61 13.51 5.40
C LEU A 378 0.17 12.26 4.98
N GLN A 379 -0.12 11.70 3.80
CA GLN A 379 0.64 10.56 3.25
C GLN A 379 2.10 10.93 2.98
N MET A 380 2.35 12.16 2.56
CA MET A 380 3.72 12.66 2.35
C MET A 380 4.50 12.72 3.67
N ARG A 381 3.88 13.17 4.77
CA ARG A 381 4.50 13.18 6.10
C ARG A 381 4.82 11.76 6.57
N GLU A 382 3.88 10.81 6.43
CA GLU A 382 4.11 9.40 6.79
C GLU A 382 5.27 8.80 5.99
N LEU A 383 5.28 8.95 4.67
CA LEU A 383 6.35 8.44 3.81
C LEU A 383 7.70 9.04 4.19
N MET A 384 7.74 10.33 4.51
CA MET A 384 8.96 11.03 4.90
C MET A 384 9.52 10.53 6.25
N LEU A 385 8.66 10.08 7.18
CA LEU A 385 9.14 9.47 8.43
C LEU A 385 9.92 8.17 8.17
N ASP A 386 9.49 7.37 7.20
CA ASP A 386 10.10 6.07 6.81
C ASP A 386 11.24 6.21 5.78
N SER A 387 11.57 7.45 5.35
CA SER A 387 12.58 7.75 4.34
C SER A 387 13.74 8.53 4.93
N SER A 388 14.87 8.58 4.23
CA SER A 388 15.97 9.49 4.52
C SER A 388 16.10 10.58 3.46
N VAL A 389 16.78 11.68 3.79
CA VAL A 389 17.09 12.76 2.87
C VAL A 389 18.58 13.07 2.94
N ALA A 390 19.15 13.43 1.80
CA ALA A 390 20.56 13.78 1.71
C ALA A 390 20.77 14.87 0.66
N SER A 391 21.84 15.66 0.87
CA SER A 391 22.34 16.60 -0.13
C SER A 391 23.75 16.19 -0.55
N PHE A 392 24.05 16.32 -1.83
CA PHE A 392 25.33 15.99 -2.44
C PHE A 392 25.88 17.20 -3.18
N ALA A 393 27.19 17.44 -3.04
CA ALA A 393 27.89 18.43 -3.86
C ALA A 393 28.13 17.86 -5.28
N GLN A 394 28.36 18.76 -6.24
CA GLN A 394 28.72 18.35 -7.60
C GLN A 394 29.91 17.37 -7.59
N GLY A 395 29.77 16.24 -8.26
CA GLY A 395 30.78 15.17 -8.37
C GLY A 395 30.74 14.12 -7.26
N ASP A 396 29.98 14.33 -6.18
CA ASP A 396 29.83 13.34 -5.13
C ASP A 396 29.21 12.04 -5.65
N VAL A 397 29.74 10.91 -5.17
CA VAL A 397 29.17 9.58 -5.50
C VAL A 397 28.01 9.28 -4.58
N ILE A 398 26.85 8.97 -5.17
CA ILE A 398 25.66 8.55 -4.42
C ILE A 398 25.73 7.04 -4.11
N PHE A 399 26.06 6.22 -5.12
CA PHE A 399 26.41 4.81 -4.98
C PHE A 399 27.25 4.32 -6.16
N THR A 400 27.94 3.20 -5.98
CA THR A 400 28.83 2.62 -6.99
C THR A 400 28.24 1.37 -7.65
N ARG A 401 28.69 1.08 -8.88
CA ARG A 401 28.36 -0.16 -9.60
C ARG A 401 28.75 -1.38 -8.75
N ASN A 402 27.91 -2.42 -8.78
CA ASN A 402 28.03 -3.67 -8.02
C ASN A 402 27.88 -3.53 -6.48
N GLU A 403 27.65 -2.33 -5.99
CA GLU A 403 27.31 -2.13 -4.57
C GLU A 403 26.01 -2.86 -4.22
N PRO A 404 25.92 -3.55 -3.07
CA PRO A 404 24.65 -4.08 -2.60
C PRO A 404 23.75 -2.90 -2.20
N GLY A 405 22.53 -2.89 -2.71
CA GLY A 405 21.59 -1.83 -2.37
C GLY A 405 20.25 -2.02 -3.06
N SER A 406 19.19 -1.85 -2.32
CA SER A 406 17.81 -2.03 -2.76
C SER A 406 16.93 -0.81 -2.52
N SER A 407 17.51 0.30 -2.07
CA SER A 407 16.80 1.58 -1.95
C SER A 407 16.59 2.23 -3.32
N MET A 408 15.55 3.05 -3.40
CA MET A 408 15.23 3.91 -4.54
C MET A 408 15.41 5.36 -4.12
N PHE A 409 15.88 6.19 -5.03
CA PHE A 409 16.13 7.61 -4.81
C PHE A 409 15.19 8.46 -5.67
N ALA A 410 14.74 9.57 -5.14
CA ALA A 410 13.94 10.57 -5.83
C ALA A 410 14.65 11.92 -5.76
N ILE A 411 14.81 12.61 -6.89
CA ILE A 411 15.53 13.87 -7.01
C ILE A 411 14.56 15.03 -6.78
N ALA A 412 14.71 15.75 -5.66
CA ALA A 412 13.92 16.93 -5.37
C ALA A 412 14.51 18.20 -5.98
N GLU A 413 15.83 18.34 -5.96
CA GLU A 413 16.56 19.47 -6.54
C GLU A 413 17.85 18.96 -7.19
N GLY A 414 18.27 19.59 -8.28
CA GLY A 414 19.48 19.25 -9.03
C GLY A 414 19.30 18.05 -9.98
N SER A 415 20.41 17.41 -10.35
CA SER A 415 20.45 16.32 -11.31
C SER A 415 21.60 15.36 -11.01
N VAL A 416 21.51 14.13 -11.52
CA VAL A 416 22.57 13.12 -11.36
C VAL A 416 23.05 12.60 -12.70
N ALA A 417 24.28 12.11 -12.74
CA ALA A 417 24.92 11.48 -13.90
C ALA A 417 25.12 9.99 -13.65
N VAL A 418 24.60 9.16 -14.56
CA VAL A 418 24.77 7.71 -14.57
C VAL A 418 25.96 7.34 -15.42
N GLU A 419 26.99 6.73 -14.86
CA GLU A 419 28.15 6.17 -15.58
C GLU A 419 27.72 4.88 -16.32
N VAL A 420 27.46 4.98 -17.63
CA VAL A 420 26.91 3.86 -18.42
C VAL A 420 27.98 2.88 -18.86
N ASP A 421 29.21 3.34 -19.08
CA ASP A 421 30.34 2.49 -19.49
C ASP A 421 31.36 2.36 -18.34
N PRO A 422 31.62 1.14 -17.83
CA PRO A 422 32.61 0.95 -16.77
C PRO A 422 34.06 1.26 -17.20
N ASN A 423 34.35 1.26 -18.50
CA ASN A 423 35.68 1.55 -19.04
C ASN A 423 35.85 3.02 -19.43
N ASP A 424 34.76 3.78 -19.52
CA ASP A 424 34.76 5.22 -19.80
C ASP A 424 33.81 5.97 -18.84
N PRO A 425 34.29 6.34 -17.64
CA PRO A 425 33.47 7.08 -16.66
C PRO A 425 32.98 8.45 -17.13
N ALA A 426 33.58 9.00 -18.21
CA ALA A 426 33.14 10.27 -18.79
C ALA A 426 31.85 10.10 -19.62
N ARG A 427 31.53 8.87 -20.03
CA ARG A 427 30.30 8.57 -20.76
C ARG A 427 29.15 8.44 -19.78
N THR A 428 28.43 9.53 -19.57
CA THR A 428 27.31 9.60 -18.63
C THR A 428 26.00 9.90 -19.32
N VAL A 429 24.89 9.49 -18.66
CA VAL A 429 23.52 9.85 -19.03
C VAL A 429 22.92 10.63 -17.85
N PRO A 430 22.37 11.83 -18.07
CA PRO A 430 21.77 12.61 -16.99
C PRO A 430 20.41 12.05 -16.59
N ILE A 431 20.08 12.18 -15.30
CA ILE A 431 18.73 12.02 -14.75
C ILE A 431 18.39 13.34 -14.08
N GLU A 432 17.35 13.97 -14.58
CA GLU A 432 16.94 15.32 -14.19
C GLU A 432 16.10 15.33 -12.91
N GLN A 433 15.96 16.52 -12.35
CA GLN A 433 15.06 16.82 -11.24
C GLN A 433 13.66 16.22 -11.46
N GLY A 434 13.04 15.78 -10.39
CA GLY A 434 11.70 15.18 -10.38
C GLY A 434 11.66 13.70 -10.73
N SER A 435 12.74 13.14 -11.27
CA SER A 435 12.84 11.72 -11.60
C SER A 435 13.33 10.87 -10.43
N ILE A 436 13.37 9.56 -10.64
CA ILE A 436 13.85 8.58 -9.68
C ILE A 436 15.06 7.84 -10.24
N PHE A 437 15.85 7.20 -9.37
CA PHE A 437 16.92 6.27 -9.78
C PHE A 437 17.13 5.17 -8.72
N GLY A 438 17.86 4.12 -9.09
CA GLY A 438 18.06 2.96 -8.22
C GLY A 438 16.91 1.95 -8.20
N GLU A 439 15.82 2.21 -8.94
CA GLU A 439 14.62 1.38 -9.06
C GLU A 439 14.89 -0.01 -9.65
N VAL A 440 15.90 -0.15 -10.51
CA VAL A 440 16.27 -1.43 -11.11
C VAL A 440 16.73 -2.42 -10.04
N GLY A 441 17.54 -1.99 -9.08
CA GLY A 441 17.95 -2.81 -7.94
C GLY A 441 16.78 -3.19 -7.03
N LEU A 442 15.82 -2.28 -6.87
CA LEU A 442 14.60 -2.51 -6.11
C LEU A 442 13.73 -3.61 -6.75
N ILE A 443 13.47 -3.50 -8.05
CA ILE A 443 12.56 -4.38 -8.80
C ILE A 443 13.18 -5.75 -9.04
N SER A 444 14.45 -5.79 -9.44
CA SER A 444 15.15 -7.03 -9.84
C SER A 444 15.82 -7.76 -8.67
N GLY A 445 16.00 -7.10 -7.51
CA GLY A 445 16.79 -7.64 -6.40
C GLY A 445 18.30 -7.78 -6.72
N ARG A 446 18.77 -7.17 -7.80
CA ARG A 446 20.17 -7.22 -8.24
C ARG A 446 20.98 -6.10 -7.59
N ARG A 447 22.32 -6.25 -7.64
CA ARG A 447 23.27 -5.19 -7.25
C ARG A 447 23.10 -3.95 -8.14
N ARG A 448 23.61 -2.79 -7.69
CA ARG A 448 23.61 -1.54 -8.48
C ARG A 448 24.22 -1.76 -9.85
N GLY A 449 23.49 -1.43 -10.90
CA GLY A 449 23.92 -1.65 -12.30
C GLY A 449 24.91 -0.62 -12.82
N ALA A 450 24.99 0.55 -12.19
CA ALA A 450 25.82 1.68 -12.59
C ALA A 450 26.32 2.45 -11.38
N THR A 451 27.38 3.25 -11.55
CA THR A 451 27.76 4.30 -10.59
C THR A 451 26.94 5.56 -10.89
N ILE A 452 26.45 6.23 -9.84
CA ILE A 452 25.70 7.47 -9.96
C ILE A 452 26.38 8.56 -9.14
N ARG A 453 26.58 9.73 -9.80
CA ARG A 453 27.16 10.93 -9.19
C ARG A 453 26.20 12.11 -9.30
N ALA A 454 26.28 13.03 -8.35
CA ALA A 454 25.63 14.33 -8.47
C ALA A 454 26.26 15.12 -9.63
N ALA A 455 25.47 15.53 -10.61
CA ALA A 455 25.94 16.35 -11.74
C ALA A 455 26.05 17.83 -11.38
N GLU A 456 25.31 18.24 -10.36
CA GLU A 456 25.28 19.57 -9.74
C GLU A 456 24.91 19.40 -8.25
N PRO A 457 24.82 20.47 -7.44
CA PRO A 457 24.30 20.37 -6.08
C PRO A 457 22.90 19.76 -6.08
N THR A 458 22.75 18.60 -5.44
CA THR A 458 21.58 17.74 -5.59
C THR A 458 20.98 17.38 -4.23
N VAL A 459 19.66 17.47 -4.10
CA VAL A 459 18.90 17.01 -2.94
C VAL A 459 18.06 15.81 -3.33
N VAL A 460 18.20 14.71 -2.60
CA VAL A 460 17.47 13.47 -2.84
C VAL A 460 16.74 13.00 -1.59
N MET A 461 15.64 12.29 -1.83
CA MET A 461 14.96 11.43 -0.86
C MET A 461 15.33 9.98 -1.17
N GLU A 462 15.82 9.27 -0.18
CA GLU A 462 16.08 7.84 -0.28
C GLU A 462 14.94 7.06 0.38
N LEU A 463 14.26 6.25 -0.41
CA LEU A 463 13.25 5.32 0.06
C LEU A 463 13.89 3.95 0.27
N SER A 464 13.81 3.42 1.48
CA SER A 464 14.18 2.03 1.73
C SER A 464 13.38 1.10 0.82
N ARG A 465 13.89 -0.14 0.58
CA ARG A 465 13.15 -1.14 -0.21
C ARG A 465 11.70 -1.27 0.27
N GLN A 466 11.51 -1.36 1.59
CA GLN A 466 10.19 -1.55 2.19
C GLN A 466 9.27 -0.34 1.95
N ALA A 467 9.77 0.88 2.16
CA ALA A 467 9.02 2.10 1.91
C ALA A 467 8.63 2.24 0.44
N ALA A 468 9.57 1.97 -0.48
CA ALA A 468 9.32 2.03 -1.91
C ALA A 468 8.29 0.98 -2.36
N LEU A 469 8.43 -0.28 -1.94
CA LEU A 469 7.47 -1.35 -2.27
C LEU A 469 6.08 -1.05 -1.68
N LYS A 470 6.00 -0.53 -0.46
CA LYS A 470 4.74 -0.09 0.17
C LYS A 470 4.08 1.03 -0.66
N LEU A 471 4.84 2.06 -1.04
CA LEU A 471 4.36 3.15 -1.89
C LEU A 471 3.78 2.61 -3.20
N LEU A 472 4.52 1.76 -3.91
CA LEU A 472 4.09 1.17 -5.18
C LEU A 472 2.87 0.25 -5.04
N ALA A 473 2.74 -0.45 -3.92
CA ALA A 473 1.61 -1.34 -3.66
C ALA A 473 0.33 -0.58 -3.28
N THR A 474 0.45 0.59 -2.65
CA THR A 474 -0.68 1.36 -2.10
C THR A 474 -1.07 2.56 -2.96
N THR A 475 -0.19 3.02 -3.86
CA THR A 475 -0.40 4.22 -4.69
C THR A 475 -0.32 3.84 -6.17
N PRO A 476 -1.46 3.60 -6.85
CA PRO A 476 -1.49 3.16 -8.24
C PRO A 476 -0.78 4.12 -9.21
N SER A 477 -0.88 5.43 -8.99
CA SER A 477 -0.19 6.45 -9.80
C SER A 477 1.32 6.35 -9.70
N ALA A 478 1.86 6.20 -8.48
CA ALA A 478 3.30 5.99 -8.28
C ALA A 478 3.79 4.71 -8.99
N ASN A 479 2.99 3.63 -8.92
CA ASN A 479 3.31 2.38 -9.62
C ASN A 479 3.33 2.59 -11.14
N ARG A 480 2.33 3.27 -11.73
CA ARG A 480 2.31 3.60 -13.16
C ARG A 480 3.51 4.46 -13.56
N ALA A 481 3.85 5.47 -12.76
CA ALA A 481 4.98 6.37 -13.05
C ALA A 481 6.32 5.62 -13.02
N VAL A 482 6.57 4.75 -12.03
CA VAL A 482 7.78 3.91 -11.98
C VAL A 482 7.85 2.95 -13.14
N ASN A 483 6.73 2.29 -13.49
CA ASN A 483 6.68 1.40 -14.64
C ASN A 483 7.00 2.15 -15.94
N ARG A 484 6.42 3.35 -16.14
CA ARG A 484 6.70 4.21 -17.30
C ARG A 484 8.19 4.55 -17.41
N ILE A 485 8.79 5.04 -16.33
CA ILE A 485 10.22 5.38 -16.28
C ILE A 485 11.09 4.14 -16.57
N THR A 486 10.73 2.99 -16.03
CA THR A 486 11.46 1.74 -16.25
C THR A 486 11.40 1.30 -17.70
N ILE A 487 10.23 1.36 -18.33
CA ILE A 487 10.02 1.03 -19.76
C ILE A 487 10.82 1.99 -20.63
N GLU A 488 10.74 3.30 -20.39
CA GLU A 488 11.48 4.31 -21.12
C GLU A 488 12.99 4.05 -21.10
N ARG A 489 13.55 3.77 -19.94
CA ARG A 489 14.97 3.45 -19.78
C ARG A 489 15.37 2.14 -20.47
N GLN A 490 14.52 1.12 -20.44
CA GLN A 490 14.76 -0.14 -21.16
C GLN A 490 14.75 0.07 -22.67
N LEU A 491 13.82 0.84 -23.21
CA LEU A 491 13.77 1.20 -24.62
C LEU A 491 15.05 1.94 -25.06
N LEU A 492 15.45 2.97 -24.31
CA LEU A 492 16.67 3.71 -24.57
C LEU A 492 17.94 2.84 -24.47
N GLN A 493 17.96 1.86 -23.57
CA GLN A 493 19.07 0.92 -23.46
C GLN A 493 19.14 -0.07 -24.65
N ILE A 494 17.99 -0.52 -25.14
CA ILE A 494 17.90 -1.51 -26.22
C ILE A 494 18.13 -0.85 -27.59
N PHE A 495 17.46 0.26 -27.87
CA PHE A 495 17.43 0.90 -29.18
C PHE A 495 18.37 2.13 -29.30
N GLY A 496 18.84 2.67 -28.17
CA GLY A 496 19.93 3.65 -28.05
C GLY A 496 19.81 4.87 -28.97
N ALA A 497 20.82 5.06 -29.82
CA ALA A 497 20.97 6.25 -30.63
C ALA A 497 19.98 6.40 -31.82
N GLY A 498 19.01 5.48 -31.95
CA GLY A 498 18.03 5.50 -33.04
C GLY A 498 16.67 6.12 -32.68
N LEU A 499 16.38 6.33 -31.39
CA LEU A 499 15.10 6.85 -30.92
C LEU A 499 15.23 8.27 -30.35
N THR A 500 14.30 9.14 -30.71
CA THR A 500 14.11 10.45 -30.06
C THR A 500 13.34 10.27 -28.75
N LYS A 501 13.31 11.32 -27.90
CA LYS A 501 12.47 11.32 -26.68
C LYS A 501 10.98 11.20 -27.01
N ASP A 502 10.55 11.77 -28.13
CA ASP A 502 9.16 11.74 -28.57
C ASP A 502 8.78 10.32 -29.06
N ASP A 503 9.64 9.66 -29.82
CA ASP A 503 9.44 8.25 -30.25
C ASP A 503 9.32 7.32 -29.04
N VAL A 504 10.16 7.51 -28.02
CA VAL A 504 10.12 6.74 -26.78
C VAL A 504 8.81 7.01 -26.03
N ALA A 505 8.31 8.25 -26.00
CA ALA A 505 7.07 8.59 -25.33
C ALA A 505 5.87 7.91 -26.00
N GLU A 506 5.81 7.88 -27.34
CA GLU A 506 4.76 7.18 -28.09
C GLU A 506 4.81 5.65 -27.84
N LEU A 507 5.99 5.06 -27.84
CA LEU A 507 6.16 3.63 -27.53
C LEU A 507 5.74 3.28 -26.11
N VAL A 508 6.06 4.13 -25.14
CA VAL A 508 5.67 3.94 -23.72
C VAL A 508 4.16 4.03 -23.56
N GLU A 509 3.48 4.93 -24.27
CA GLU A 509 2.02 5.04 -24.24
C GLU A 509 1.31 3.85 -24.90
N ALA A 510 1.90 3.31 -25.97
CA ALA A 510 1.39 2.12 -26.66
C ALA A 510 1.72 0.80 -25.93
N ALA A 511 2.56 0.85 -24.90
CA ALA A 511 3.04 -0.33 -24.19
C ALA A 511 1.94 -0.99 -23.35
N GLU A 512 1.75 -2.30 -23.51
CA GLU A 512 0.82 -3.11 -22.74
C GLU A 512 1.56 -4.11 -21.85
N GLN A 513 1.28 -4.12 -20.55
CA GLN A 513 1.75 -5.20 -19.68
C GLN A 513 0.85 -6.42 -19.80
N LYS A 514 1.47 -7.60 -20.01
CA LYS A 514 0.77 -8.89 -20.06
C LYS A 514 1.38 -9.88 -19.08
N GLU A 515 0.54 -10.53 -18.28
CA GLU A 515 0.90 -11.71 -17.50
C GLU A 515 0.75 -12.94 -18.39
N ILE A 516 1.78 -13.75 -18.46
CA ILE A 516 1.85 -14.95 -19.30
C ILE A 516 2.03 -16.17 -18.39
N ARG A 517 1.19 -17.18 -18.55
CA ARG A 517 1.27 -18.41 -17.76
C ARG A 517 2.44 -19.28 -18.20
N ALA A 518 2.94 -20.13 -17.31
CA ALA A 518 3.96 -21.11 -17.67
C ALA A 518 3.47 -21.99 -18.83
N GLY A 519 4.31 -22.17 -19.86
CA GLY A 519 3.99 -22.92 -21.07
C GLY A 519 3.14 -22.19 -22.12
N GLU A 520 2.60 -21.01 -21.81
CA GLU A 520 1.78 -20.23 -22.76
C GLU A 520 2.66 -19.67 -23.89
N VAL A 521 2.18 -19.83 -25.13
CA VAL A 521 2.86 -19.35 -26.34
C VAL A 521 2.50 -17.89 -26.56
N VAL A 522 3.51 -17.02 -26.62
CA VAL A 522 3.38 -15.58 -26.88
C VAL A 522 3.54 -15.29 -28.37
N ILE A 523 4.50 -15.94 -29.02
CA ILE A 523 4.74 -15.85 -30.46
C ILE A 523 4.73 -17.27 -31.00
N ALA A 524 3.97 -17.52 -32.05
CA ALA A 524 3.99 -18.77 -32.79
C ALA A 524 4.87 -18.66 -34.07
N GLU A 525 5.74 -19.64 -34.34
CA GLU A 525 6.50 -19.69 -35.57
C GLU A 525 5.60 -19.63 -36.81
N GLY A 526 5.93 -18.79 -37.77
CA GLY A 526 5.16 -18.59 -39.02
C GLY A 526 3.99 -17.56 -38.90
N ALA A 527 3.68 -17.03 -37.72
CA ALA A 527 2.70 -15.98 -37.54
C ALA A 527 3.12 -14.67 -38.25
N GLU A 528 2.15 -13.82 -38.57
CA GLU A 528 2.36 -12.58 -39.34
C GLU A 528 2.33 -11.31 -38.47
N ASP A 529 2.03 -11.45 -37.16
CA ASP A 529 2.07 -10.32 -36.24
C ASP A 529 3.49 -9.73 -36.11
N LYS A 530 3.59 -8.44 -35.78
CA LYS A 530 4.85 -7.70 -35.70
C LYS A 530 5.15 -7.12 -34.31
N ASP A 531 4.44 -7.56 -33.30
CA ASP A 531 4.63 -7.04 -31.95
C ASP A 531 6.04 -7.34 -31.42
N ILE A 532 6.60 -6.39 -30.68
CA ILE A 532 7.86 -6.56 -29.94
C ILE A 532 7.55 -6.73 -28.46
N TYR A 533 8.33 -7.55 -27.79
CA TYR A 533 8.12 -7.86 -26.38
C TYR A 533 9.42 -7.65 -25.59
N ILE A 534 9.29 -7.11 -24.37
CA ILE A 534 10.37 -7.08 -23.38
C ILE A 534 9.96 -7.95 -22.20
N VAL A 535 10.83 -8.85 -21.78
CA VAL A 535 10.62 -9.67 -20.57
C VAL A 535 10.88 -8.81 -19.34
N GLN A 536 9.82 -8.38 -18.67
CA GLN A 536 9.93 -7.58 -17.45
C GLN A 536 10.26 -8.47 -16.24
N ARG A 537 9.67 -9.67 -16.18
CA ARG A 537 9.85 -10.65 -15.11
C ARG A 537 9.65 -12.07 -15.64
N GLY A 538 10.37 -13.04 -15.03
CA GLY A 538 10.32 -14.43 -15.45
C GLY A 538 11.34 -14.76 -16.52
N SER A 539 11.03 -15.74 -17.38
CA SER A 539 11.87 -16.13 -18.51
C SER A 539 11.04 -16.77 -19.62
N MET A 540 11.50 -16.62 -20.86
CA MET A 540 10.89 -17.20 -22.03
C MET A 540 11.81 -18.26 -22.64
N ILE A 541 11.23 -19.22 -23.34
CA ILE A 541 11.91 -20.24 -24.14
C ILE A 541 11.68 -19.91 -25.62
N VAL A 542 12.75 -19.92 -26.40
CA VAL A 542 12.71 -19.82 -27.86
C VAL A 542 12.90 -21.20 -28.44
N GLU A 543 11.96 -21.65 -29.26
CA GLU A 543 12.00 -22.93 -29.98
C GLU A 543 11.78 -22.73 -31.48
N LYS A 544 12.41 -23.56 -32.27
CA LYS A 544 12.21 -23.59 -33.72
C LYS A 544 11.88 -25.00 -34.18
N THR A 545 10.92 -25.13 -35.10
CA THR A 545 10.55 -26.41 -35.67
C THR A 545 11.57 -26.82 -36.73
N ILE A 546 12.30 -27.89 -36.46
CA ILE A 546 13.23 -28.51 -37.44
C ILE A 546 12.69 -29.90 -37.78
N GLY A 547 12.23 -30.06 -39.03
CA GLY A 547 11.51 -31.25 -39.43
C GLY A 547 10.09 -31.29 -38.78
N LYS A 548 9.86 -32.23 -37.85
CA LYS A 548 8.57 -32.35 -37.11
C LYS A 548 8.71 -32.12 -35.60
N HIS A 549 9.88 -31.71 -35.14
CA HIS A 549 10.18 -31.59 -33.71
C HIS A 549 10.57 -30.16 -33.32
N PRO A 550 10.07 -29.63 -32.20
CA PRO A 550 10.54 -28.37 -31.67
C PRO A 550 11.95 -28.55 -31.09
N VAL A 551 12.87 -27.70 -31.51
CA VAL A 551 14.26 -27.67 -31.04
C VAL A 551 14.45 -26.41 -30.20
N PHE A 552 14.91 -26.59 -28.98
CA PHE A 552 15.27 -25.48 -28.08
C PHE A 552 16.43 -24.68 -28.67
N LEU A 553 16.26 -23.34 -28.71
CA LEU A 553 17.30 -22.43 -29.19
C LEU A 553 17.93 -21.65 -28.02
N SER A 554 17.14 -21.02 -27.18
CA SER A 554 17.66 -20.20 -26.08
C SER A 554 16.63 -19.92 -24.98
N TYR A 555 17.13 -19.46 -23.83
CA TYR A 555 16.33 -18.80 -22.79
C TYR A 555 16.46 -17.28 -22.87
N LEU A 556 15.36 -16.56 -22.67
CA LEU A 556 15.31 -15.11 -22.59
C LEU A 556 14.95 -14.72 -21.15
N PRO A 557 15.92 -14.34 -20.31
CA PRO A 557 15.66 -13.89 -18.95
C PRO A 557 15.04 -12.48 -18.93
N ALA A 558 14.63 -12.03 -17.73
CA ALA A 558 14.19 -10.66 -17.51
C ALA A 558 15.21 -9.64 -18.04
N GLY A 559 14.74 -8.60 -18.73
CA GLY A 559 15.55 -7.61 -19.47
C GLY A 559 15.84 -7.98 -20.94
N SER A 560 15.54 -9.21 -21.38
CA SER A 560 15.62 -9.59 -22.78
C SER A 560 14.42 -9.06 -23.57
N TYR A 561 14.62 -8.86 -24.88
CA TYR A 561 13.55 -8.53 -25.82
C TYR A 561 13.46 -9.61 -26.91
N PHE A 562 12.31 -9.70 -27.56
CA PHE A 562 12.06 -10.67 -28.64
C PHE A 562 10.92 -10.18 -29.56
N GLY A 563 10.88 -10.75 -30.75
CA GLY A 563 9.90 -10.38 -31.78
C GLY A 563 10.40 -9.36 -32.80
N GLU A 564 11.59 -8.77 -32.58
CA GLU A 564 12.21 -7.73 -33.42
C GLU A 564 12.50 -8.21 -34.84
N MET A 565 12.79 -9.48 -35.01
CA MET A 565 13.19 -10.01 -36.32
C MET A 565 12.06 -9.93 -37.37
N ALA A 566 10.81 -10.03 -36.97
CA ALA A 566 9.67 -9.88 -37.87
C ALA A 566 9.45 -8.41 -38.29
N VAL A 567 9.79 -7.46 -37.44
CA VAL A 567 9.74 -6.02 -37.74
C VAL A 567 10.87 -5.61 -38.66
N LEU A 568 12.11 -6.00 -38.33
CA LEU A 568 13.32 -5.63 -39.09
C LEU A 568 13.41 -6.35 -40.42
N GLY A 569 12.95 -7.61 -40.50
CA GLY A 569 13.05 -8.46 -41.70
C GLY A 569 11.83 -8.44 -42.61
N GLY A 570 10.74 -7.76 -42.23
CA GLY A 570 9.49 -7.68 -43.02
C GLY A 570 8.80 -9.03 -43.28
N GLY A 571 9.11 -10.05 -42.47
CA GLY A 571 8.70 -11.43 -42.68
C GLY A 571 7.80 -11.99 -41.57
N ARG A 572 7.59 -13.30 -41.65
CA ARG A 572 6.87 -14.07 -40.61
C ARG A 572 7.78 -14.33 -39.40
N ARG A 573 7.14 -14.68 -38.28
CA ARG A 573 7.84 -15.11 -37.06
C ARG A 573 8.77 -16.29 -37.34
N THR A 574 10.02 -16.17 -36.95
CA THR A 574 11.08 -17.15 -37.27
C THR A 574 11.19 -18.29 -36.26
N ALA A 575 10.56 -18.16 -35.11
CA ALA A 575 10.57 -19.13 -34.02
C ALA A 575 9.33 -18.97 -33.13
N THR A 576 9.03 -20.00 -32.35
CA THR A 576 8.02 -19.96 -31.29
C THR A 576 8.67 -19.47 -30.01
N VAL A 577 8.01 -18.52 -29.32
CA VAL A 577 8.40 -18.04 -27.99
C VAL A 577 7.30 -18.32 -27.00
N LYS A 578 7.62 -19.08 -25.95
CA LYS A 578 6.69 -19.45 -24.87
C LYS A 578 7.28 -19.15 -23.50
N ALA A 579 6.44 -18.96 -22.51
CA ALA A 579 6.90 -18.74 -21.14
C ALA A 579 7.49 -20.03 -20.54
N ALA A 580 8.73 -19.97 -20.03
CA ALA A 580 9.34 -21.05 -19.26
C ALA A 580 8.67 -21.23 -17.89
N ILE A 581 8.29 -20.12 -17.30
CA ILE A 581 7.63 -19.97 -16.00
C ILE A 581 6.62 -18.84 -16.13
N LYS A 582 5.72 -18.67 -15.15
CA LYS A 582 4.83 -17.48 -15.11
C LYS A 582 5.67 -16.21 -15.27
N SER A 583 5.41 -15.45 -16.31
CA SER A 583 6.22 -14.32 -16.74
C SER A 583 5.37 -13.08 -16.92
N ARG A 584 5.99 -11.92 -16.83
CA ARG A 584 5.38 -10.64 -17.20
C ARG A 584 6.18 -10.06 -18.35
N VAL A 585 5.49 -9.71 -19.43
CA VAL A 585 6.09 -9.08 -20.60
C VAL A 585 5.44 -7.72 -20.85
N ILE A 586 6.19 -6.84 -21.49
CA ILE A 586 5.68 -5.59 -22.04
C ILE A 586 5.57 -5.83 -23.54
N ARG A 587 4.37 -5.68 -24.08
CA ARG A 587 4.06 -5.74 -25.50
C ARG A 587 4.08 -4.35 -26.10
N PHE A 588 4.74 -4.18 -27.20
CA PHE A 588 4.70 -2.99 -28.04
C PHE A 588 4.08 -3.39 -29.38
N PRO A 589 2.98 -2.74 -29.82
CA PRO A 589 2.41 -3.00 -31.12
C PRO A 589 3.43 -2.73 -32.24
N GLY A 590 3.53 -3.65 -33.21
CA GLY A 590 4.46 -3.49 -34.32
C GLY A 590 4.19 -2.28 -35.22
N GLU A 591 3.01 -1.68 -35.11
CA GLU A 591 2.65 -0.45 -35.81
C GLU A 591 3.26 0.81 -35.18
N ALA A 592 3.76 0.70 -33.95
CA ALA A 592 4.40 1.79 -33.22
C ALA A 592 5.91 1.90 -33.51
N PHE A 593 6.50 0.98 -34.28
CA PHE A 593 7.88 0.95 -34.76
C PHE A 593 7.94 1.22 -36.28
#